data_6152fae28638d84d5650528983ad8d07
#
_entry.id   6152fae28638d84d5650528983ad8d07
#
_cell.length_a   1.000
_cell.length_b   1.000
_cell.length_c   1.000
_cell.angle_alpha   90.00
_cell.angle_beta   90.00
_cell.angle_gamma   90.00
#
_symmetry.space_group_name_H-M   'P 1'
#
loop_
_entity.id
_entity.type
_entity.pdbx_description
1 polymer ?
#
loop_
_entity_poly.entity_id
_entity_poly.type
_entity_poly.pdbx_seq_one_letter_code
_entity_poly.pdbx_strand_id
1 'polypeptide(L)'
;MKIKIEYRKLGREQAHGIAESDGIVIIDSRLKGKKHLEILLHECLHILNPMDDENAIIDKSVTLCKILWKEGYRRVDNSNDTPLQDGSK
;
A
#
# COMPACT_ATOMS: atom_id res chain seq x y z
N MET A 1 -5.09 -12.95 -9.23
CA MET A 1 -3.84 -12.17 -9.31
C MET A 1 -3.22 -12.05 -7.94
N LYS A 2 -1.92 -12.20 -7.87
CA LYS A 2 -1.18 -12.03 -6.62
C LYS A 2 -0.34 -10.78 -6.65
N ILE A 3 -0.38 -10.02 -5.58
CA ILE A 3 0.50 -8.86 -5.40
C ILE A 3 1.31 -9.11 -4.14
N LYS A 4 2.62 -9.02 -4.29
CA LYS A 4 3.54 -9.19 -3.16
C LYS A 4 4.01 -7.85 -2.68
N ILE A 5 3.91 -7.61 -1.39
CA ILE A 5 4.32 -6.34 -0.79
C ILE A 5 5.65 -6.55 -0.08
N GLU A 6 6.62 -5.71 -0.43
CA GLU A 6 7.93 -5.71 0.21
C GLU A 6 8.20 -4.34 0.79
N TYR A 7 8.93 -4.31 1.88
CA TYR A 7 9.29 -3.07 2.54
C TYR A 7 10.80 -2.92 2.55
N ARG A 8 11.28 -1.76 2.15
CA ARG A 8 12.69 -1.44 2.29
C ARG A 8 12.87 0.07 2.23
N LYS A 9 14.02 0.53 2.69
CA LYS A 9 14.34 1.94 2.69
C LYS A 9 14.66 2.36 1.26
N LEU A 10 13.89 3.27 0.71
CA LEU A 10 14.09 3.75 -0.65
C LEU A 10 14.98 4.99 -0.66
N GLY A 11 15.72 5.16 -1.74
CA GLY A 11 16.58 6.31 -1.90
C GLY A 11 15.81 7.54 -2.33
N ARG A 12 16.53 8.67 -2.45
CA ARG A 12 15.90 9.94 -2.79
C ARG A 12 15.26 9.96 -4.17
N GLU A 13 15.87 9.26 -5.12
CA GLU A 13 15.37 9.25 -6.49
C GLU A 13 14.11 8.42 -6.63
N GLN A 14 13.84 7.60 -5.66
CA GLN A 14 12.65 6.76 -5.69
C GLN A 14 11.67 7.36 -4.72
N ALA A 15 10.47 7.56 -5.17
CA ALA A 15 9.45 8.17 -4.35
C ALA A 15 9.22 7.33 -3.09
N HIS A 16 7.98 7.17 -2.70
CA HIS A 16 7.67 6.43 -1.49
C HIS A 16 7.36 4.97 -1.78
N GLY A 17 7.17 4.63 -3.04
CA GLY A 17 6.86 3.26 -3.43
C GLY A 17 7.12 3.02 -4.89
N ILE A 18 7.17 1.76 -5.26
CA ILE A 18 7.41 1.30 -6.63
C ILE A 18 6.47 0.13 -6.89
N ALA A 19 5.83 0.16 -8.06
CA ALA A 19 5.02 -0.97 -8.51
C ALA A 19 5.69 -1.59 -9.73
N GLU A 20 6.02 -2.86 -9.64
CA GLU A 20 6.67 -3.58 -10.74
C GLU A 20 5.66 -4.41 -11.50
N SER A 21 5.88 -4.54 -12.80
CA SER A 21 4.91 -5.20 -13.67
C SER A 21 4.68 -6.67 -13.33
N ASP A 22 5.58 -7.29 -12.60
CA ASP A 22 5.43 -8.70 -12.20
C ASP A 22 4.61 -8.86 -10.89
N GLY A 23 4.00 -7.79 -10.40
CA GLY A 23 3.13 -7.89 -9.24
C GLY A 23 3.83 -7.63 -7.92
N ILE A 24 5.03 -7.10 -7.95
CA ILE A 24 5.75 -6.76 -6.73
C ILE A 24 5.58 -5.26 -6.45
N VAL A 25 5.16 -4.95 -5.23
CA VAL A 25 5.04 -3.58 -4.75
C VAL A 25 6.07 -3.37 -3.65
N ILE A 26 6.91 -2.37 -3.81
CA ILE A 26 7.94 -2.04 -2.83
C ILE A 26 7.54 -0.72 -2.18
N ILE A 27 7.46 -0.73 -0.86
CA ILE A 27 7.05 0.44 -0.09
C ILE A 27 8.19 0.87 0.81
N ASP A 28 8.40 2.17 0.92
CA ASP A 28 9.42 2.68 1.83
C ASP A 28 9.04 2.28 3.26
N SER A 29 9.96 1.58 3.93
CA SER A 29 9.69 1.01 5.24
C SER A 29 9.48 2.07 6.32
N ARG A 30 9.82 3.33 6.03
CA ARG A 30 9.66 4.43 6.98
C ARG A 30 8.28 5.07 6.96
N LEU A 31 7.46 4.74 5.97
CA LEU A 31 6.11 5.31 5.88
C LEU A 31 5.21 4.77 6.98
N LYS A 32 4.39 5.65 7.53
CA LYS A 32 3.49 5.29 8.61
C LYS A 32 2.14 6.00 8.44
N GLY A 33 1.14 5.51 9.13
CA GLY A 33 -0.16 6.14 9.23
C GLY A 33 -0.85 6.27 7.89
N LYS A 34 -1.53 7.38 7.71
CA LYS A 34 -2.33 7.61 6.51
C LYS A 34 -1.49 7.63 5.25
N LYS A 35 -0.27 8.17 5.33
CA LYS A 35 0.61 8.21 4.17
C LYS A 35 0.98 6.81 3.71
N HIS A 36 1.24 5.91 4.64
CA HIS A 36 1.51 4.52 4.31
C HIS A 36 0.33 3.90 3.55
N LEU A 37 -0.89 4.10 4.06
CA LEU A 37 -2.08 3.56 3.43
C LEU A 37 -2.25 4.11 2.01
N GLU A 38 -2.07 5.43 1.86
CA GLU A 38 -2.23 6.07 0.56
C GLU A 38 -1.24 5.50 -0.46
N ILE A 39 0.02 5.37 -0.09
CA ILE A 39 1.05 4.89 -1.01
C ILE A 39 0.84 3.41 -1.32
N LEU A 40 0.45 2.61 -0.33
CA LEU A 40 0.15 1.21 -0.57
C LEU A 40 -0.96 1.06 -1.60
N LEU A 41 -2.04 1.83 -1.44
CA LEU A 41 -3.15 1.81 -2.39
C LEU A 41 -2.69 2.26 -3.77
N HIS A 42 -1.90 3.32 -3.83
CA HIS A 42 -1.41 3.89 -5.09
C HIS A 42 -0.64 2.85 -5.90
N GLU A 43 0.32 2.19 -5.27
CA GLU A 43 1.15 1.23 -5.99
C GLU A 43 0.37 -0.03 -6.37
N CYS A 44 -0.52 -0.48 -5.49
CA CYS A 44 -1.37 -1.62 -5.84
C CYS A 44 -2.29 -1.31 -7.02
N LEU A 45 -2.81 -0.08 -7.07
CA LEU A 45 -3.69 0.31 -8.18
C LEU A 45 -2.96 0.36 -9.51
N HIS A 46 -1.67 0.72 -9.51
CA HIS A 46 -0.87 0.64 -10.75
C HIS A 46 -0.87 -0.77 -11.32
N ILE A 47 -0.81 -1.78 -10.46
CA ILE A 47 -0.81 -3.17 -10.90
C ILE A 47 -2.21 -3.62 -11.32
N LEU A 48 -3.21 -3.24 -10.54
CA LEU A 48 -4.60 -3.68 -10.80
C LEU A 48 -5.21 -2.98 -12.01
N ASN A 49 -4.79 -1.74 -12.27
CA ASN A 49 -5.36 -0.93 -13.34
C ASN A 49 -4.24 -0.39 -14.22
N PRO A 50 -3.56 -1.28 -14.96
CA PRO A 50 -2.38 -0.86 -15.71
C PRO A 50 -2.68 0.11 -16.85
N MET A 51 -3.94 0.22 -17.24
CA MET A 51 -4.33 1.15 -18.31
C MET A 51 -4.67 2.55 -17.79
N ASP A 52 -4.77 2.72 -16.48
CA ASP A 52 -5.05 4.03 -15.91
C ASP A 52 -3.79 4.89 -15.95
N ASP A 53 -3.98 6.17 -16.23
CA ASP A 53 -2.85 7.11 -16.15
C ASP A 53 -2.62 7.49 -14.68
N GLU A 54 -1.54 8.25 -14.47
CA GLU A 54 -1.14 8.62 -13.11
C GLU A 54 -2.22 9.43 -12.39
N ASN A 55 -2.90 10.33 -13.12
CA ASN A 55 -3.94 11.15 -12.50
C ASN A 55 -5.11 10.30 -12.01
N ALA A 56 -5.50 9.30 -12.78
CA ALA A 56 -6.57 8.39 -12.37
C ALA A 56 -6.16 7.59 -11.14
N ILE A 57 -4.91 7.12 -11.11
CA ILE A 57 -4.40 6.37 -9.96
C ILE A 57 -4.38 7.23 -8.71
N ILE A 58 -3.91 8.49 -8.84
CA ILE A 58 -3.89 9.40 -7.70
C ILE A 58 -5.30 9.61 -7.17
N ASP A 59 -6.25 9.89 -8.05
CA ASP A 59 -7.63 10.13 -7.63
C ASP A 59 -8.21 8.93 -6.90
N LYS A 60 -8.00 7.74 -7.44
CA LYS A 60 -8.53 6.52 -6.82
C LYS A 60 -7.86 6.22 -5.48
N SER A 61 -6.55 6.36 -5.41
CA SER A 61 -5.85 6.05 -4.17
C SER A 61 -6.19 7.04 -3.06
N VAL A 62 -6.30 8.33 -3.39
CA VAL A 62 -6.67 9.34 -2.40
C VAL A 62 -8.09 9.10 -1.92
N THR A 63 -9.00 8.82 -2.84
CA THR A 63 -10.40 8.59 -2.48
C THR A 63 -10.55 7.36 -1.58
N LEU A 64 -9.93 6.25 -1.96
CA LEU A 64 -9.98 5.03 -1.15
C LEU A 64 -9.31 5.23 0.20
N CYS A 65 -8.19 5.93 0.21
CA CYS A 65 -7.49 6.19 1.46
C CYS A 65 -8.35 6.98 2.43
N LYS A 66 -9.03 8.00 1.94
CA LYS A 66 -9.93 8.80 2.79
C LYS A 66 -11.03 7.93 3.39
N ILE A 67 -11.63 7.09 2.58
CA ILE A 67 -12.72 6.22 3.04
C ILE A 67 -12.22 5.25 4.09
N LEU A 68 -11.13 4.54 3.79
CA LEU A 68 -10.62 3.52 4.70
C LEU A 68 -10.13 4.14 6.00
N TRP A 69 -9.47 5.29 5.92
CA TRP A 69 -8.99 5.96 7.12
C TRP A 69 -10.14 6.41 8.00
N LYS A 70 -11.18 6.99 7.39
CA LYS A 70 -12.36 7.43 8.13
C LYS A 70 -13.08 6.26 8.79
N GLU A 71 -13.10 5.10 8.12
CA GLU A 71 -13.73 3.91 8.65
C GLU A 71 -12.89 3.22 9.72
N GLY A 72 -11.71 3.73 10.00
CA GLY A 72 -10.90 3.22 11.09
C GLY A 72 -9.88 2.18 10.72
N TYR A 73 -9.67 1.94 9.44
CA TYR A 73 -8.67 0.95 9.03
C TYR A 73 -7.26 1.48 9.28
N ARG A 74 -6.50 0.70 10.01
CA ARG A 74 -5.14 1.05 10.39
C ARG A 74 -4.27 -0.18 10.26
N ARG A 75 -3.00 0.04 9.94
CA ARG A 75 -2.04 -1.05 9.95
C ARG A 75 -1.83 -1.50 11.38
N VAL A 76 -1.97 -2.80 11.61
CA VAL A 76 -1.70 -3.38 12.92
C VAL A 76 -0.19 -3.59 13.06
N ASP A 77 0.34 -3.20 14.21
CA ASP A 77 1.74 -3.49 14.50
C ASP A 77 1.80 -4.92 15.05
N ASN A 78 2.35 -5.80 14.23
CA ASN A 78 2.36 -7.22 14.51
C ASN A 78 3.65 -7.72 15.08
N SER A 79 4.51 -6.83 15.54
CA SER A 79 5.82 -7.28 15.99
C SER A 79 5.73 -8.37 17.05
N ASN A 80 4.69 -8.35 17.87
CA ASN A 80 4.46 -9.36 18.90
C ASN A 80 3.17 -10.10 18.67
N ASP A 81 2.59 -9.94 17.52
CA ASP A 81 1.27 -10.46 17.31
C ASP A 81 1.30 -11.89 16.86
N THR A 82 0.36 -12.65 17.33
CA THR A 82 0.07 -13.93 16.74
C THR A 82 -1.26 -13.76 16.02
N PRO A 83 -1.36 -14.23 14.80
CA PRO A 83 -2.62 -14.14 14.10
C PRO A 83 -3.72 -14.76 14.92
N LEU A 84 -4.66 -14.09 15.14
CA LEU A 84 -5.72 -14.56 16.03
C LEU A 84 -6.65 -15.51 15.32
N GLN A 85 -6.12 -15.57 15.63
CA GLN A 85 -6.49 -15.74 15.13
C GLN A 85 -7.20 -15.78 14.52
N ASP A 86 -6.86 -15.82 14.69
CA ASP A 86 -7.33 -15.86 13.83
C ASP A 86 -7.89 -16.17 13.47
N GLY A 87 -7.75 -16.39 13.76
CA GLY A 87 -8.00 -16.51 13.14
C GLY A 87 -8.38 -16.90 12.82
N SER A 88 -8.24 -16.92 13.14
CA SER A 88 -8.35 -17.11 12.62
C SER A 88 -8.74 -17.51 12.30
N LYS A 89 -8.63 -17.54 12.50
CA LYS A 89 -8.60 -17.67 12.10
C LYS A 89 -8.80 -17.90 11.83
#